data_2a4fd98ed1f9e5d45f944d48607f7bad
#
_entry.id   2a4fd98ed1f9e5d45f944d48607f7bad
#
_cell.length_a   1.000
_cell.length_b   1.000
_cell.length_c   1.000
_cell.angle_alpha   90.00
_cell.angle_beta   90.00
_cell.angle_gamma   90.00
#
_symmetry.space_group_name_H-M   'P 1'
#
loop_
_entity.id
_entity.type
_entity.pdbx_description
1 polymer ?
#
loop_
_entity_poly.entity_id
_entity_poly.type
_entity_poly.pdbx_seq_one_letter_code
_entity_poly.pdbx_strand_id
1 'polypeptide(L)'
;MATPTTEQAAREYLERGWSVIPVQEKAKRPAVPWKRYQDSRTSDATLHDWFRRSPGFNVAIVTGGLSGLVVVDVDPRHGGNESLRELERKHGVLPKTMESVTGGGGRHLYFAHPGGVIRNRTNIEPGIDLRGDGGCIVAPPSVHPSGKRYRWKRGHAPGDIEPAPLPDWLH
;
A
#
# COMPACT_ATOMS: atom_id res chain seq x y z
N MET A 1 -1.86 -19.42 12.59
CA MET A 1 -0.99 -19.62 11.40
C MET A 1 0.22 -18.71 11.51
N ALA A 2 1.37 -19.15 11.04
CA ALA A 2 2.58 -18.32 11.05
C ALA A 2 2.43 -17.14 10.09
N THR A 3 2.99 -15.98 10.46
CA THR A 3 3.08 -14.82 9.56
C THR A 3 3.94 -15.20 8.35
N PRO A 4 3.48 -14.94 7.11
CA PRO A 4 4.28 -15.23 5.93
C PRO A 4 5.59 -14.43 5.94
N THR A 5 6.61 -14.92 5.27
CA THR A 5 7.81 -14.13 5.00
C THR A 5 7.47 -12.97 4.04
N THR A 6 8.33 -11.96 3.99
CA THR A 6 8.12 -10.83 3.06
C THR A 6 8.15 -11.30 1.61
N GLU A 7 9.01 -12.26 1.26
CA GLU A 7 9.05 -12.86 -0.08
C GLU A 7 7.74 -13.58 -0.41
N GLN A 8 7.22 -14.39 0.51
CA GLN A 8 5.95 -15.10 0.32
C GLN A 8 4.80 -14.11 0.08
N ALA A 9 4.71 -13.06 0.89
CA ALA A 9 3.70 -12.03 0.71
C ALA A 9 3.86 -11.27 -0.62
N ALA A 10 5.09 -10.93 -0.99
CA ALA A 10 5.37 -10.26 -2.27
C ALA A 10 4.93 -11.12 -3.47
N ARG A 11 5.13 -12.43 -3.39
CA ARG A 11 4.69 -13.39 -4.42
C ARG A 11 3.16 -13.46 -4.50
N GLU A 12 2.47 -13.54 -3.37
CA GLU A 12 1.00 -13.50 -3.31
C GLU A 12 0.44 -12.21 -3.90
N TYR A 13 1.08 -11.06 -3.65
CA TYR A 13 0.68 -9.79 -4.25
C TYR A 13 0.88 -9.78 -5.77
N LEU A 14 2.00 -10.33 -6.24
CA LEU A 14 2.26 -10.46 -7.68
C LEU A 14 1.23 -11.37 -8.36
N GLU A 15 0.85 -12.50 -7.73
CA GLU A 15 -0.19 -13.42 -8.21
C GLU A 15 -1.57 -12.76 -8.29
N ARG A 16 -1.85 -11.78 -7.44
CA ARG A 16 -3.07 -10.95 -7.51
C ARG A 16 -3.04 -9.93 -8.65
N GLY A 17 -1.93 -9.82 -9.38
CA GLY A 17 -1.74 -8.85 -10.45
C GLY A 17 -1.22 -7.50 -9.96
N TRP A 18 -0.77 -7.38 -8.72
CA TRP A 18 -0.18 -6.15 -8.22
C TRP A 18 1.30 -6.07 -8.58
N SER A 19 1.77 -4.89 -8.94
CA SER A 19 3.19 -4.64 -9.14
C SER A 19 3.87 -4.44 -7.80
N VAL A 20 4.95 -5.17 -7.55
CA VAL A 20 5.68 -5.14 -6.28
C VAL A 20 7.15 -4.80 -6.49
N ILE A 21 7.73 -4.15 -5.50
CA ILE A 21 9.15 -3.79 -5.46
C ILE A 21 9.73 -4.06 -4.07
N PRO A 22 11.03 -4.37 -3.97
CA PRO A 22 11.70 -4.50 -2.69
C PRO A 22 11.95 -3.12 -2.09
N VAL A 23 11.87 -3.05 -0.78
CA VAL A 23 12.15 -1.85 0.02
C VAL A 23 13.26 -2.16 1.00
N GLN A 24 14.13 -1.21 1.28
CA GLN A 24 15.23 -1.37 2.23
C GLN A 24 14.71 -1.78 3.61
N GLU A 25 15.48 -2.59 4.32
CA GLU A 25 15.14 -3.08 5.64
C GLU A 25 14.85 -1.93 6.60
N LYS A 26 13.76 -2.04 7.37
CA LYS A 26 13.29 -1.03 8.34
C LYS A 26 13.22 0.39 7.76
N ALA A 27 12.93 0.50 6.47
CA ALA A 27 12.85 1.77 5.76
C ALA A 27 11.58 1.84 4.89
N LYS A 28 11.37 2.97 4.27
CA LYS A 28 10.29 3.20 3.29
C LYS A 28 10.85 3.46 1.89
N ARG A 29 12.18 3.38 1.73
CA ARG A 29 12.88 3.68 0.49
C ARG A 29 12.97 2.42 -0.39
N PRO A 30 12.55 2.48 -1.67
CA PRO A 30 12.79 1.39 -2.61
C PRO A 30 14.26 0.97 -2.67
N ALA A 31 14.51 -0.34 -2.75
CA ALA A 31 15.85 -0.91 -2.79
C ALA A 31 16.42 -1.02 -4.21
N VAL A 32 15.59 -0.78 -5.22
CA VAL A 32 15.94 -0.83 -6.65
C VAL A 32 15.42 0.41 -7.37
N PRO A 33 15.96 0.78 -8.55
CA PRO A 33 15.30 1.71 -9.46
C PRO A 33 13.94 1.15 -9.85
N TRP A 34 12.86 1.82 -9.44
CA TRP A 34 11.52 1.22 -9.50
C TRP A 34 10.58 1.82 -10.54
N LYS A 35 10.98 2.89 -11.21
CA LYS A 35 10.12 3.59 -12.20
C LYS A 35 9.50 2.64 -13.24
N ARG A 36 10.29 1.70 -13.75
CA ARG A 36 9.81 0.70 -14.72
C ARG A 36 8.66 -0.17 -14.22
N TYR A 37 8.58 -0.36 -12.89
CA TYR A 37 7.54 -1.20 -12.28
C TYR A 37 6.19 -0.50 -12.14
N GLN A 38 6.09 0.75 -12.56
CA GLN A 38 4.83 1.46 -12.77
C GLN A 38 4.11 0.98 -14.04
N ASP A 39 4.87 0.48 -15.03
CA ASP A 39 4.36 0.09 -16.35
C ASP A 39 4.46 -1.43 -16.60
N SER A 40 5.28 -2.13 -15.81
CA SER A 40 5.53 -3.57 -15.99
C SER A 40 5.80 -4.26 -14.66
N ARG A 41 5.11 -5.34 -14.38
CA ARG A 41 5.34 -6.15 -13.18
C ARG A 41 6.69 -6.85 -13.24
N THR A 42 7.30 -7.08 -12.07
CA THR A 42 8.48 -7.94 -11.98
C THR A 42 8.14 -9.39 -12.31
N SER A 43 9.12 -10.18 -12.71
CA SER A 43 8.98 -11.62 -12.83
C SER A 43 9.16 -12.30 -11.46
N ASP A 44 8.61 -13.51 -11.33
CA ASP A 44 8.81 -14.34 -10.13
C ASP A 44 10.30 -14.62 -9.87
N ALA A 45 11.07 -14.88 -10.94
CA ALA A 45 12.51 -15.10 -10.85
C ALA A 45 13.27 -13.87 -10.32
N THR A 46 12.93 -12.68 -10.81
CA THR A 46 13.54 -11.42 -10.33
C THR A 46 13.15 -11.15 -8.88
N LEU A 47 11.88 -11.36 -8.51
CA LEU A 47 11.41 -11.24 -7.14
C LEU A 47 12.18 -12.17 -6.20
N HIS A 48 12.29 -13.46 -6.55
CA HIS A 48 13.07 -14.42 -5.79
C HIS A 48 14.53 -14.00 -5.61
N ASP A 49 15.16 -13.49 -6.68
CA ASP A 49 16.57 -13.05 -6.63
C ASP A 49 16.76 -11.86 -5.69
N TRP A 50 15.82 -10.91 -5.61
CA TRP A 50 15.89 -9.80 -4.66
C TRP A 50 15.94 -10.30 -3.21
N PHE A 51 15.01 -11.16 -2.82
CA PHE A 51 14.91 -11.64 -1.45
C PHE A 51 15.99 -12.68 -1.10
N ARG A 52 16.47 -13.45 -2.09
CA ARG A 52 17.63 -14.33 -1.90
C ARG A 52 18.90 -13.54 -1.58
N ARG A 53 19.12 -12.41 -2.25
CA ARG A 53 20.28 -11.53 -2.01
C ARG A 53 20.16 -10.74 -0.72
N SER A 54 18.98 -10.35 -0.35
CA SER A 54 18.71 -9.53 0.83
C SER A 54 17.41 -9.97 1.53
N PRO A 55 17.47 -11.03 2.35
CA PRO A 55 16.29 -11.60 3.03
C PRO A 55 15.59 -10.61 3.97
N GLY A 56 16.26 -9.54 4.40
CA GLY A 56 15.72 -8.49 5.25
C GLY A 56 14.91 -7.43 4.50
N PHE A 57 14.82 -7.48 3.18
CA PHE A 57 14.03 -6.51 2.44
C PHE A 57 12.56 -6.52 2.85
N ASN A 58 11.98 -5.34 2.89
CA ASN A 58 10.55 -5.09 2.93
C ASN A 58 9.96 -5.17 1.51
N VAL A 59 8.64 -5.11 1.43
CA VAL A 59 7.89 -5.07 0.15
C VAL A 59 7.02 -3.83 0.09
N ALA A 60 6.94 -3.20 -1.08
CA ALA A 60 5.93 -2.20 -1.40
C ALA A 60 5.11 -2.65 -2.61
N ILE A 61 3.84 -2.24 -2.62
CA ILE A 61 2.95 -2.36 -3.76
C ILE A 61 3.03 -1.04 -4.55
N VAL A 62 3.29 -1.11 -5.83
CA VAL A 62 3.23 0.03 -6.74
C VAL A 62 1.76 0.31 -7.03
N THR A 63 1.28 1.50 -6.65
CA THR A 63 -0.11 1.91 -6.84
C THR A 63 -0.37 2.42 -8.26
N GLY A 64 -1.63 2.57 -8.63
CA GLY A 64 -2.04 3.05 -9.94
C GLY A 64 -2.68 1.98 -10.83
N GLY A 65 -2.85 2.30 -12.10
CA GLY A 65 -3.62 1.49 -13.04
C GLY A 65 -3.10 0.08 -13.25
N LEU A 66 -1.76 -0.14 -13.22
CA LEU A 66 -1.17 -1.47 -13.42
C LEU A 66 -1.57 -2.46 -12.30
N SER A 67 -1.57 -2.01 -11.04
CA SER A 67 -2.01 -2.80 -9.89
C SER A 67 -3.52 -2.75 -9.67
N GLY A 68 -4.21 -1.80 -10.32
CA GLY A 68 -5.63 -1.56 -10.11
C GLY A 68 -5.97 -1.00 -8.74
N LEU A 69 -5.03 -0.33 -8.08
CA LEU A 69 -5.14 0.13 -6.70
C LEU A 69 -4.84 1.62 -6.55
N VAL A 70 -5.66 2.27 -5.73
CA VAL A 70 -5.39 3.59 -5.14
C VAL A 70 -5.43 3.44 -3.62
N VAL A 71 -4.48 4.04 -2.92
CA VAL A 71 -4.39 3.90 -1.46
C VAL A 71 -4.48 5.26 -0.79
N VAL A 72 -5.35 5.37 0.19
CA VAL A 72 -5.40 6.50 1.12
C VAL A 72 -4.51 6.17 2.31
N ASP A 73 -3.45 6.94 2.48
CA ASP A 73 -2.49 6.82 3.58
C ASP A 73 -2.86 7.83 4.66
N VAL A 74 -3.21 7.32 5.84
CA VAL A 74 -3.64 8.11 7.01
C VAL A 74 -2.56 8.08 8.07
N ASP A 75 -1.88 9.21 8.30
CA ASP A 75 -0.87 9.36 9.34
C ASP A 75 -1.41 10.13 10.55
N PRO A 76 -1.71 9.46 11.67
CA PRO A 76 -2.26 10.09 12.86
C PRO A 76 -1.29 11.09 13.51
N ARG A 77 0.02 10.94 13.30
CA ARG A 77 1.03 11.85 13.86
C ARG A 77 0.99 13.24 13.22
N HIS A 78 0.40 13.35 12.02
CA HIS A 78 0.22 14.60 11.30
C HIS A 78 -1.26 15.03 11.20
N GLY A 79 -2.12 14.54 12.10
CA GLY A 79 -3.53 14.93 12.15
C GLY A 79 -4.45 14.12 11.23
N GLY A 80 -3.97 13.00 10.65
CA GLY A 80 -4.71 12.23 9.67
C GLY A 80 -6.05 11.70 10.15
N ASN A 81 -6.17 11.30 11.42
CA ASN A 81 -7.43 10.82 11.97
C ASN A 81 -8.50 11.92 12.03
N GLU A 82 -8.12 13.12 12.40
CA GLU A 82 -8.99 14.30 12.45
C GLU A 82 -9.42 14.70 11.06
N SER A 83 -8.46 14.78 10.13
CA SER A 83 -8.70 15.08 8.73
C SER A 83 -9.65 14.06 8.08
N LEU A 84 -9.46 12.76 8.34
CA LEU A 84 -10.33 11.73 7.81
C LEU A 84 -11.77 11.87 8.33
N ARG A 85 -11.95 12.11 9.64
CA ARG A 85 -13.28 12.35 10.22
C ARG A 85 -13.97 13.56 9.60
N GLU A 86 -13.23 14.64 9.36
CA GLU A 86 -13.78 15.84 8.72
C GLU A 86 -14.18 15.60 7.27
N LEU A 87 -13.35 14.87 6.52
CA LEU A 87 -13.67 14.47 5.14
C LEU A 87 -14.92 13.59 5.10
N GLU A 88 -15.03 12.61 6.00
CA GLU A 88 -16.20 11.74 6.08
C GLU A 88 -17.46 12.49 6.52
N ARG A 89 -17.35 13.47 7.40
CA ARG A 89 -18.45 14.34 7.79
C ARG A 89 -18.97 15.18 6.61
N LYS A 90 -18.06 15.63 5.75
CA LYS A 90 -18.36 16.48 4.60
C LYS A 90 -18.90 15.69 3.39
N HIS A 91 -18.35 14.51 3.14
CA HIS A 91 -18.57 13.76 1.91
C HIS A 91 -19.28 12.42 2.11
N GLY A 92 -19.46 11.98 3.34
CA GLY A 92 -19.98 10.66 3.70
C GLY A 92 -18.88 9.69 4.10
N VAL A 93 -19.25 8.69 4.90
CA VAL A 93 -18.32 7.66 5.43
C VAL A 93 -17.70 6.87 4.28
N LEU A 94 -16.40 6.62 4.35
CA LEU A 94 -15.71 5.77 3.39
C LEU A 94 -16.30 4.35 3.39
N PRO A 95 -16.44 3.73 2.22
CA PRO A 95 -16.89 2.34 2.15
C PRO A 95 -15.87 1.41 2.82
N LYS A 96 -16.38 0.31 3.39
CA LYS A 96 -15.52 -0.75 3.92
C LYS A 96 -14.66 -1.31 2.79
N THR A 97 -13.34 -1.36 3.01
CA THR A 97 -12.37 -1.78 2.00
C THR A 97 -11.21 -2.54 2.65
N MET A 98 -10.28 -3.03 1.86
CA MET A 98 -9.02 -3.58 2.35
C MET A 98 -8.27 -2.52 3.16
N GLU A 99 -7.68 -2.94 4.29
CA GLU A 99 -7.00 -2.02 5.20
C GLU A 99 -5.81 -2.68 5.86
N SER A 100 -4.68 -1.98 5.86
CA SER A 100 -3.52 -2.35 6.68
C SER A 100 -3.23 -1.30 7.74
N VAL A 101 -2.61 -1.76 8.83
CA VAL A 101 -2.14 -0.91 9.93
C VAL A 101 -0.62 -0.84 9.83
N THR A 102 -0.09 0.39 9.87
CA THR A 102 1.36 0.61 9.82
C THR A 102 2.01 0.41 11.19
N GLY A 103 3.30 0.11 11.21
CA GLY A 103 4.05 0.04 12.47
C GLY A 103 4.16 1.37 13.23
N GLY A 104 3.82 2.48 12.60
CA GLY A 104 3.73 3.80 13.20
C GLY A 104 2.33 4.16 13.72
N GLY A 105 1.36 3.24 13.63
CA GLY A 105 -0.03 3.46 14.06
C GLY A 105 -0.92 4.11 12.99
N GLY A 106 -0.40 4.31 11.79
CA GLY A 106 -1.18 4.80 10.66
C GLY A 106 -2.00 3.70 9.99
N ARG A 107 -2.77 4.08 8.97
CA ARG A 107 -3.65 3.20 8.22
C ARG A 107 -3.46 3.40 6.73
N HIS A 108 -3.45 2.32 5.97
CA HIS A 108 -3.54 2.33 4.51
C HIS A 108 -4.90 1.73 4.11
N LEU A 109 -5.73 2.51 3.43
CA LEU A 109 -7.03 2.11 2.91
C LEU A 109 -6.89 1.88 1.41
N TYR A 110 -7.12 0.66 0.95
CA TYR A 110 -6.90 0.26 -0.44
C TYR A 110 -8.22 0.27 -1.21
N PHE A 111 -8.29 1.07 -2.27
CA PHE A 111 -9.46 1.18 -3.14
C PHE A 111 -9.14 0.68 -4.55
N ALA A 112 -10.16 0.25 -5.27
CA ALA A 112 -10.05 -0.09 -6.68
C ALA A 112 -9.77 1.18 -7.50
N HIS A 113 -8.80 1.10 -8.41
CA HIS A 113 -8.50 2.19 -9.34
C HIS A 113 -9.67 2.36 -10.32
N PRO A 114 -10.24 3.57 -10.45
CA PRO A 114 -11.47 3.78 -11.22
C PRO A 114 -11.26 3.78 -12.75
N GLY A 115 -10.01 3.65 -13.21
CA GLY A 115 -9.62 3.89 -14.60
C GLY A 115 -9.14 5.32 -14.83
N GLY A 116 -8.66 5.60 -16.03
CA GLY A 116 -8.07 6.91 -16.34
C GLY A 116 -6.76 7.14 -15.57
N VAL A 117 -6.54 8.36 -15.13
CA VAL A 117 -5.33 8.76 -14.38
C VAL A 117 -5.72 9.30 -13.01
N ILE A 118 -5.33 8.60 -11.96
CA ILE A 118 -5.41 9.07 -10.57
C ILE A 118 -4.01 9.37 -10.08
N ARG A 119 -3.62 10.63 -10.08
CA ARG A 119 -2.27 11.06 -9.72
C ARG A 119 -1.99 10.83 -8.24
N ASN A 120 -0.75 10.47 -7.96
CA ASN A 120 -0.22 10.48 -6.61
C ASN A 120 -0.26 11.91 -6.05
N ARG A 121 -0.88 12.12 -4.89
CA ARG A 121 -1.00 13.42 -4.23
C ARG A 121 -0.64 13.30 -2.75
N THR A 122 0.24 14.15 -2.30
CA THR A 122 0.61 14.23 -0.89
C THR A 122 -0.14 15.37 -0.21
N ASN A 123 -0.45 15.17 1.07
CA ASN A 123 -1.03 16.18 1.94
C ASN A 123 -2.32 16.81 1.36
N ILE A 124 -3.22 15.96 0.85
CA ILE A 124 -4.54 16.41 0.36
C ILE A 124 -5.36 17.03 1.49
N GLU A 125 -5.16 16.54 2.71
CA GLU A 125 -5.50 17.14 3.99
C GLU A 125 -4.35 16.82 4.97
N PRO A 126 -4.22 17.51 6.11
CA PRO A 126 -3.16 17.22 7.09
C PRO A 126 -3.12 15.73 7.45
N GLY A 127 -1.99 15.06 7.18
CA GLY A 127 -1.80 13.65 7.45
C GLY A 127 -2.56 12.69 6.54
N ILE A 128 -3.08 13.15 5.39
CA ILE A 128 -3.73 12.31 4.38
C ILE A 128 -3.00 12.44 3.05
N ASP A 129 -2.47 11.32 2.57
CA ASP A 129 -1.91 11.18 1.22
C ASP A 129 -2.78 10.28 0.36
N LEU A 130 -2.82 10.54 -0.94
CA LEU A 130 -3.39 9.66 -1.95
C LEU A 130 -2.26 9.06 -2.79
N ARG A 131 -2.09 7.75 -2.72
CA ARG A 131 -1.13 7.00 -3.53
C ARG A 131 -1.86 6.41 -4.73
N GLY A 132 -1.67 7.05 -5.88
CA GLY A 132 -2.23 6.65 -7.17
C GLY A 132 -1.14 6.32 -8.18
N ASP A 133 -1.33 6.74 -9.42
CA ASP A 133 -0.35 6.57 -10.50
C ASP A 133 0.95 7.31 -10.16
N GLY A 134 2.07 6.59 -10.24
CA GLY A 134 3.39 7.10 -9.85
C GLY A 134 3.72 6.94 -8.36
N GLY A 135 2.86 6.30 -7.58
CA GLY A 135 3.06 6.03 -6.15
C GLY A 135 3.41 4.59 -5.83
N CYS A 136 3.78 4.38 -4.59
CA CYS A 136 3.91 3.05 -3.99
C CYS A 136 3.61 3.13 -2.49
N ILE A 137 3.28 2.00 -1.89
CA ILE A 137 2.96 1.90 -0.47
C ILE A 137 3.61 0.67 0.14
N VAL A 138 4.29 0.84 1.28
CA VAL A 138 4.87 -0.31 2.01
C VAL A 138 3.74 -1.18 2.55
N ALA A 139 3.84 -2.48 2.31
CA ALA A 139 2.79 -3.44 2.58
C ALA A 139 3.18 -4.48 3.65
N PRO A 140 2.20 -5.10 4.32
CA PRO A 140 2.46 -6.22 5.22
C PRO A 140 3.23 -7.36 4.54
N PRO A 141 4.09 -8.10 5.24
CA PRO A 141 4.42 -8.04 6.66
C PRO A 141 5.68 -7.21 6.94
N SER A 142 5.99 -6.23 6.11
CA SER A 142 7.17 -5.36 6.22
C SER A 142 7.39 -4.83 7.63
N VAL A 143 8.65 -4.55 7.97
CA VAL A 143 9.03 -3.96 9.26
C VAL A 143 9.18 -2.45 9.12
N HIS A 144 8.41 -1.71 9.88
CA HIS A 144 8.44 -0.25 9.94
C HIS A 144 9.74 0.23 10.63
N PRO A 145 10.24 1.46 10.38
CA PRO A 145 11.38 2.03 11.11
C PRO A 145 11.28 1.96 12.64
N SER A 146 10.06 1.96 13.20
CA SER A 146 9.82 1.76 14.64
C SER A 146 10.13 0.36 15.15
N GLY A 147 10.42 -0.59 14.27
CA GLY A 147 10.59 -2.01 14.60
C GLY A 147 9.30 -2.82 14.62
N LYS A 148 8.13 -2.18 14.55
CA LYS A 148 6.83 -2.86 14.48
C LYS A 148 6.51 -3.24 13.04
N ARG A 149 5.70 -4.30 12.87
CA ARG A 149 5.30 -4.76 11.53
C ARG A 149 4.09 -3.99 11.00
N TYR A 150 4.06 -3.83 9.69
CA TYR A 150 2.84 -3.61 8.95
C TYR A 150 2.01 -4.90 8.99
N ARG A 151 0.71 -4.78 9.20
CA ARG A 151 -0.21 -5.93 9.27
C ARG A 151 -1.55 -5.60 8.62
N TRP A 152 -2.18 -6.59 8.03
CA TRP A 152 -3.57 -6.45 7.61
C TRP A 152 -4.48 -6.35 8.83
N LYS A 153 -5.45 -5.47 8.76
CA LYS A 153 -6.52 -5.40 9.75
C LYS A 153 -7.38 -6.66 9.63
N ARG A 154 -7.77 -7.23 10.75
CA ARG A 154 -8.59 -8.45 10.77
C ARG A 154 -9.88 -8.26 9.97
N GLY A 155 -10.18 -9.19 9.04
CA GLY A 155 -11.34 -9.14 8.15
C GLY A 155 -11.23 -8.12 7.02
N HIS A 156 -10.02 -7.54 6.79
CA HIS A 156 -9.74 -6.56 5.74
C HIS A 156 -8.49 -6.91 4.92
N ALA A 157 -7.99 -8.14 5.05
CA ALA A 157 -6.87 -8.59 4.26
C ALA A 157 -7.29 -8.93 2.81
N PRO A 158 -6.33 -8.98 1.87
CA PRO A 158 -6.58 -9.58 0.56
C PRO A 158 -7.13 -11.00 0.71
N GLY A 159 -8.30 -11.26 0.13
CA GLY A 159 -9.03 -12.52 0.28
C GLY A 159 -10.15 -12.48 1.32
N ASP A 160 -10.09 -11.57 2.31
CA ASP A 160 -11.22 -11.33 3.22
C ASP A 160 -12.25 -10.38 2.58
N ILE A 161 -11.77 -9.38 1.85
CA ILE A 161 -12.58 -8.34 1.22
C ILE A 161 -11.87 -7.82 -0.04
N GLU A 162 -12.62 -7.47 -1.06
CA GLU A 162 -12.09 -6.82 -2.25
C GLU A 162 -11.94 -5.30 -2.03
N PRO A 163 -11.03 -4.64 -2.77
CA PRO A 163 -10.95 -3.18 -2.77
C PRO A 163 -12.28 -2.57 -3.19
N ALA A 164 -12.85 -1.72 -2.35
CA ALA A 164 -14.06 -0.97 -2.70
C ALA A 164 -13.75 0.07 -3.81
N PRO A 165 -14.75 0.49 -4.58
CA PRO A 165 -14.59 1.60 -5.52
C PRO A 165 -14.06 2.85 -4.81
N LEU A 166 -13.11 3.56 -5.46
CA LEU A 166 -12.61 4.84 -4.96
C LEU A 166 -13.77 5.85 -4.95
N PRO A 167 -14.08 6.51 -3.83
CA PRO A 167 -15.08 7.56 -3.80
C PRO A 167 -14.78 8.71 -4.75
N ASP A 168 -15.80 9.23 -5.45
CA ASP A 168 -15.64 10.27 -6.47
C ASP A 168 -14.93 11.53 -5.96
N TRP A 169 -15.14 11.88 -4.71
CA TRP A 169 -14.50 13.06 -4.09
C TRP A 169 -13.00 12.90 -3.81
N LEU A 170 -12.44 11.70 -4.03
CA LEU A 170 -10.99 11.41 -3.98
C LEU A 170 -10.34 11.40 -5.36
N HIS A 171 -11.10 11.52 -6.44
CA HIS A 171 -10.57 11.55 -7.81
C HIS A 171 -9.72 12.78 -8.15
#